data_a793b4b5df35b253bfc0ca55125ef2d7
#
_entry.id   a793b4b5df35b253bfc0ca55125ef2d7
#
_cell.length_a   1.000
_cell.length_b   1.000
_cell.length_c   1.000
_cell.angle_alpha   90.00
_cell.angle_beta   90.00
_cell.angle_gamma   90.00
#
_symmetry.space_group_name_H-M   'P 1'
#
loop_
_entity.id
_entity.type
_entity.pdbx_description
1 polymer ?
#
loop_
_entity_poly.entity_id
_entity_poly.type
_entity_poly.pdbx_seq_one_letter_code
_entity_poly.pdbx_strand_id
1 'polypeptide(L)'
;FRNIRRYAALGIPALQAAFFAERRLPGERRAILLTRALDGWQDLDHWLQGWAQLDGARRAAILHACGTLARRLHAAGQVHGCFYPKHIFLKEQGEGFAAQLIDLEKTRPLLLGERDRIKDLEPLLRRASVWSEAEVRQLLVAYLGEAGDIERWSQRLGARRRHKESR
;
A
#
# COMPACT_ATOMS: atom_id res chain seq x y z
N PHE A 1 -10.21 -11.44 9.37
CA PHE A 1 -9.52 -11.47 10.68
C PHE A 1 -8.14 -12.13 10.58
N ARG A 2 -8.02 -13.30 9.96
CA ARG A 2 -6.74 -14.04 9.84
C ARG A 2 -5.60 -13.17 9.27
N ASN A 3 -5.88 -12.40 8.22
CA ASN A 3 -4.88 -11.53 7.58
C ASN A 3 -4.46 -10.36 8.49
N ILE A 4 -5.38 -9.80 9.29
CA ILE A 4 -5.05 -8.77 10.28
C ILE A 4 -4.04 -9.31 11.31
N ARG A 5 -4.30 -10.50 11.86
CA ARG A 5 -3.36 -11.15 12.79
C ARG A 5 -2.01 -11.46 12.15
N ARG A 6 -2.03 -11.94 10.90
CA ARG A 6 -0.80 -12.21 10.15
C ARG A 6 0.04 -10.94 9.96
N TYR A 7 -0.57 -9.83 9.55
CA TYR A 7 0.14 -8.56 9.36
C TYR A 7 0.70 -8.05 10.69
N ALA A 8 -0.07 -8.12 11.76
CA ALA A 8 0.42 -7.75 13.09
C ALA A 8 1.63 -8.60 13.52
N ALA A 9 1.58 -9.92 13.32
CA ALA A 9 2.69 -10.83 13.64
C ALA A 9 3.94 -10.59 12.79
N LEU A 10 3.78 -10.11 11.54
CA LEU A 10 4.87 -9.78 10.62
C LEU A 10 5.36 -8.32 10.76
N GLY A 11 4.78 -7.52 11.67
CA GLY A 11 5.12 -6.11 11.83
C GLY A 11 4.76 -5.23 10.63
N ILE A 12 3.80 -5.68 9.79
CA ILE A 12 3.32 -4.89 8.65
C ILE A 12 2.26 -3.90 9.16
N PRO A 13 2.45 -2.57 8.97
CA PRO A 13 1.48 -1.59 9.40
C PRO A 13 0.13 -1.78 8.69
N ALA A 14 -0.91 -2.07 9.47
CA ALA A 14 -2.26 -2.26 8.94
C ALA A 14 -3.31 -2.01 10.02
N LEU A 15 -4.58 -1.97 9.61
CA LEU A 15 -5.71 -1.86 10.52
C LEU A 15 -5.64 -2.90 11.65
N GLN A 16 -6.09 -2.51 12.82
CA GLN A 16 -6.07 -3.36 14.03
C GLN A 16 -7.48 -3.82 14.38
N ALA A 17 -7.63 -5.12 14.63
CA ALA A 17 -8.88 -5.66 15.16
C ALA A 17 -9.00 -5.33 16.66
N ALA A 18 -10.14 -4.77 17.05
CA ALA A 18 -10.52 -4.57 18.43
C ALA A 18 -11.34 -5.76 18.96
N PHE A 19 -12.16 -6.36 18.09
CA PHE A 19 -12.98 -7.53 18.45
C PHE A 19 -13.23 -8.38 17.20
N PHE A 20 -13.33 -9.70 17.42
CA PHE A 20 -13.76 -10.65 16.39
C PHE A 20 -14.57 -11.79 17.03
N ALA A 21 -15.73 -12.08 16.47
CA ALA A 21 -16.51 -13.25 16.81
C ALA A 21 -17.04 -13.95 15.56
N GLU A 22 -17.09 -15.26 15.59
CA GLU A 22 -17.66 -16.09 14.52
C GLU A 22 -18.62 -17.10 15.13
N ARG A 23 -19.79 -17.27 14.51
CA ARG A 23 -20.76 -18.29 14.87
C ARG A 23 -21.16 -19.11 13.65
N ARG A 24 -21.13 -20.43 13.78
CA ARG A 24 -21.66 -21.36 12.78
C ARG A 24 -23.05 -21.77 13.17
N LEU A 25 -23.98 -21.62 12.26
CA LEU A 25 -25.36 -22.08 12.35
C LEU A 25 -25.63 -23.09 11.21
N PRO A 26 -26.63 -23.96 11.31
CA PRO A 26 -27.03 -24.80 10.20
C PRO A 26 -27.31 -23.96 8.95
N GLY A 27 -26.53 -24.20 7.88
CA GLY A 27 -26.66 -23.48 6.60
C GLY A 27 -26.11 -22.05 6.57
N GLU A 28 -25.57 -21.52 7.69
CA GLU A 28 -25.13 -20.12 7.77
C GLU A 28 -23.84 -19.96 8.58
N ARG A 29 -23.00 -19.00 8.18
CA ARG A 29 -21.87 -18.50 8.97
C ARG A 29 -22.03 -17.01 9.18
N ARG A 30 -21.93 -16.57 10.44
CA ARG A 30 -21.95 -15.16 10.82
C ARG A 30 -20.60 -14.78 11.43
N ALA A 31 -20.10 -13.62 11.08
CA ALA A 31 -18.91 -13.06 11.70
C ALA A 31 -19.10 -11.57 11.98
N ILE A 32 -18.53 -11.12 13.09
CA ILE A 32 -18.44 -9.71 13.46
C ILE A 32 -16.97 -9.39 13.62
N LEU A 33 -16.52 -8.33 12.94
CA LEU A 33 -15.20 -7.78 13.08
C LEU A 33 -15.32 -6.30 13.42
N LEU A 34 -14.82 -5.90 14.57
CA LEU A 34 -14.63 -4.49 14.94
C LEU A 34 -13.16 -4.16 14.80
N THR A 35 -12.87 -3.03 14.18
CA THR A 35 -11.51 -2.50 14.03
C THR A 35 -11.39 -1.18 14.78
N ARG A 36 -10.16 -0.82 15.19
CA ARG A 36 -9.89 0.51 15.73
C ARG A 36 -10.16 1.55 14.66
N ALA A 37 -10.81 2.65 15.05
CA ALA A 37 -11.01 3.79 14.15
C ALA A 37 -9.66 4.40 13.75
N LEU A 38 -9.62 4.97 12.55
CA LEU A 38 -8.43 5.63 12.00
C LEU A 38 -8.55 7.15 12.18
N ASP A 39 -8.70 7.60 13.43
CA ASP A 39 -8.84 9.03 13.74
C ASP A 39 -7.59 9.81 13.38
N GLY A 40 -7.77 10.84 12.54
CA GLY A 40 -6.68 11.67 12.02
C GLY A 40 -5.86 11.01 10.90
N TRP A 41 -6.31 9.87 10.36
CA TRP A 41 -5.76 9.29 9.16
C TRP A 41 -6.59 9.67 7.94
N GLN A 42 -5.91 9.87 6.81
CA GLN A 42 -6.55 10.11 5.51
C GLN A 42 -6.02 9.10 4.50
N ASP A 43 -6.88 8.60 3.62
CA ASP A 43 -6.43 7.72 2.54
C ASP A 43 -5.61 8.51 1.50
N LEU A 44 -4.79 7.81 0.75
CA LEU A 44 -3.93 8.44 -0.25
C LEU A 44 -4.73 9.04 -1.42
N ASP A 45 -5.93 8.52 -1.76
CA ASP A 45 -6.78 9.15 -2.79
C ASP A 45 -7.16 10.58 -2.40
N HIS A 46 -7.43 10.83 -1.11
CA HIS A 46 -7.67 12.19 -0.60
C HIS A 46 -6.45 13.09 -0.82
N TRP A 47 -5.24 12.62 -0.49
CA TRP A 47 -4.01 13.38 -0.70
C TRP A 47 -3.72 13.63 -2.18
N LEU A 48 -4.04 12.67 -3.07
CA LEU A 48 -3.85 12.84 -4.51
C LEU A 48 -4.77 13.89 -5.12
N GLN A 49 -5.99 14.08 -4.60
CA GLN A 49 -6.89 15.14 -5.05
C GLN A 49 -6.31 16.54 -4.81
N GLY A 50 -5.61 16.72 -3.69
CA GLY A 50 -4.95 17.99 -3.33
C GLY A 50 -3.46 18.05 -3.73
N TRP A 51 -2.96 17.13 -4.56
CA TRP A 51 -1.52 16.95 -4.78
C TRP A 51 -0.77 18.19 -5.25
N ALA A 52 -1.36 18.96 -6.16
CA ALA A 52 -0.74 20.17 -6.71
C ALA A 52 -0.58 21.30 -5.67
N GLN A 53 -1.40 21.31 -4.63
CA GLN A 53 -1.38 22.31 -3.55
C GLN A 53 -0.39 21.93 -2.43
N LEU A 54 0.09 20.69 -2.39
CA LEU A 54 1.10 20.26 -1.42
C LEU A 54 2.47 20.86 -1.78
N ASP A 55 3.20 21.28 -0.77
CA ASP A 55 4.61 21.64 -0.93
C ASP A 55 5.48 20.41 -1.25
N GLY A 56 6.72 20.67 -1.72
CA GLY A 56 7.63 19.61 -2.13
C GLY A 56 8.04 18.68 -0.99
N ALA A 57 8.18 19.20 0.24
CA ALA A 57 8.57 18.43 1.40
C ALA A 57 7.47 17.44 1.81
N ARG A 58 6.21 17.90 1.82
CA ARG A 58 5.06 17.03 2.08
C ARG A 58 4.89 15.94 1.03
N ARG A 59 5.00 16.30 -0.27
CA ARG A 59 4.96 15.29 -1.34
C ARG A 59 6.05 14.25 -1.17
N ALA A 60 7.29 14.65 -0.93
CA ALA A 60 8.41 13.74 -0.71
C ALA A 60 8.16 12.83 0.51
N ALA A 61 7.64 13.36 1.61
CA ALA A 61 7.32 12.58 2.82
C ALA A 61 6.22 11.54 2.57
N ILE A 62 5.18 11.86 1.82
CA ILE A 62 4.12 10.93 1.42
C ILE A 62 4.68 9.80 0.53
N LEU A 63 5.48 10.14 -0.49
CA LEU A 63 6.11 9.18 -1.38
C LEU A 63 7.03 8.23 -0.61
N HIS A 64 7.83 8.77 0.31
CA HIS A 64 8.69 7.99 1.20
C HIS A 64 7.88 7.03 2.07
N ALA A 65 6.79 7.49 2.70
CA ALA A 65 5.94 6.66 3.53
C ALA A 65 5.30 5.52 2.74
N CYS A 66 4.79 5.80 1.53
CA CYS A 66 4.20 4.79 0.64
C CYS A 66 5.24 3.76 0.17
N GLY A 67 6.43 4.21 -0.24
CA GLY A 67 7.52 3.33 -0.66
C GLY A 67 8.01 2.43 0.49
N THR A 68 8.19 2.99 1.66
CA THR A 68 8.59 2.26 2.88
C THR A 68 7.53 1.23 3.30
N LEU A 69 6.24 1.59 3.23
CA LEU A 69 5.14 0.66 3.51
C LEU A 69 5.16 -0.53 2.56
N ALA A 70 5.28 -0.28 1.25
CA ALA A 70 5.40 -1.33 0.23
C ALA A 70 6.64 -2.21 0.44
N ARG A 71 7.77 -1.61 0.82
CA ARG A 71 9.01 -2.34 1.15
C ARG A 71 8.79 -3.29 2.32
N ARG A 72 8.19 -2.81 3.42
CA ARG A 72 7.89 -3.64 4.59
C ARG A 72 6.98 -4.82 4.25
N LEU A 73 5.92 -4.56 3.48
CA LEU A 73 4.98 -5.57 3.03
C LEU A 73 5.69 -6.69 2.24
N HIS A 74 6.45 -6.31 1.22
CA HIS A 74 7.10 -7.27 0.33
C HIS A 74 8.32 -7.95 0.97
N ALA A 75 9.06 -7.26 1.86
CA ALA A 75 10.14 -7.85 2.63
C ALA A 75 9.63 -8.92 3.62
N ALA A 76 8.41 -8.72 4.16
CA ALA A 76 7.73 -9.73 4.98
C ALA A 76 7.12 -10.88 4.16
N GLY A 77 7.42 -10.98 2.86
CA GLY A 77 6.95 -12.05 1.99
C GLY A 77 5.44 -12.02 1.70
N GLN A 78 4.82 -10.85 1.75
CA GLN A 78 3.38 -10.69 1.47
C GLN A 78 3.16 -9.76 0.28
N VAL A 79 2.02 -9.94 -0.41
CA VAL A 79 1.44 -8.99 -1.36
C VAL A 79 0.05 -8.58 -0.87
N HIS A 80 -0.34 -7.34 -1.12
CA HIS A 80 -1.66 -6.85 -0.74
C HIS A 80 -2.76 -7.36 -1.68
N GLY A 81 -2.45 -7.48 -2.98
CA GLY A 81 -3.40 -7.90 -4.01
C GLY A 81 -4.36 -6.81 -4.47
N CYS A 82 -4.51 -5.74 -3.68
CA CYS A 82 -5.30 -4.52 -3.97
C CYS A 82 -4.56 -3.29 -3.45
N PHE A 83 -3.28 -3.11 -3.81
CA PHE A 83 -2.45 -2.00 -3.35
C PHE A 83 -2.87 -0.70 -4.06
N TYR A 84 -4.05 -0.18 -3.67
CA TYR A 84 -4.67 1.00 -4.24
C TYR A 84 -4.52 2.21 -3.31
N PRO A 85 -4.49 3.46 -3.84
CA PRO A 85 -4.40 4.66 -3.00
C PRO A 85 -5.44 4.68 -1.87
N LYS A 86 -6.70 4.36 -2.14
CA LYS A 86 -7.78 4.32 -1.15
C LYS A 86 -7.58 3.28 -0.01
N HIS A 87 -6.63 2.35 -0.15
CA HIS A 87 -6.31 1.34 0.87
C HIS A 87 -5.02 1.65 1.64
N ILE A 88 -4.36 2.76 1.31
CA ILE A 88 -3.17 3.28 1.99
C ILE A 88 -3.60 4.50 2.80
N PHE A 89 -3.60 4.37 4.11
CA PHE A 89 -3.93 5.45 5.03
C PHE A 89 -2.66 6.08 5.57
N LEU A 90 -2.66 7.40 5.59
CA LEU A 90 -1.53 8.24 5.97
C LEU A 90 -1.95 9.16 7.13
N LYS A 91 -1.02 9.38 8.07
CA LYS A 91 -1.18 10.33 9.16
C LYS A 91 0.11 11.10 9.32
N GLU A 92 0.03 12.42 9.41
CA GLU A 92 1.20 13.26 9.70
C GLU A 92 1.81 12.89 11.05
N GLN A 93 3.12 12.74 11.08
CA GLN A 93 3.89 12.39 12.27
C GLN A 93 5.25 13.10 12.23
N GLY A 94 5.40 14.17 13.02
CA GLY A 94 6.57 15.04 12.94
C GLY A 94 6.69 15.65 11.54
N GLU A 95 7.86 15.57 10.94
CA GLU A 95 8.13 16.03 9.58
C GLU A 95 7.77 15.00 8.48
N GLY A 96 7.23 13.85 8.85
CA GLY A 96 6.94 12.74 7.94
C GLY A 96 5.50 12.26 8.04
N PHE A 97 5.29 11.06 7.50
CA PHE A 97 3.99 10.38 7.55
C PHE A 97 4.15 8.95 8.05
N ALA A 98 3.27 8.58 8.96
CA ALA A 98 2.98 7.16 9.20
C ALA A 98 2.06 6.65 8.09
N ALA A 99 2.26 5.40 7.66
CA ALA A 99 1.43 4.77 6.63
C ALA A 99 0.97 3.39 7.10
N GLN A 100 -0.28 3.02 6.80
CA GLN A 100 -0.82 1.70 7.08
C GLN A 100 -1.83 1.25 6.03
N LEU A 101 -2.09 -0.06 6.00
CA LEU A 101 -2.97 -0.71 5.04
C LEU A 101 -4.33 -1.05 5.64
N ILE A 102 -5.35 -0.95 4.82
CA ILE A 102 -6.68 -1.52 5.06
C ILE A 102 -7.04 -2.51 3.96
N ASP A 103 -8.21 -3.15 4.04
CA ASP A 103 -8.72 -4.08 3.02
C ASP A 103 -7.76 -5.24 2.71
N LEU A 104 -7.47 -6.03 3.73
CA LEU A 104 -6.52 -7.15 3.66
C LEU A 104 -7.14 -8.45 3.09
N GLU A 105 -8.28 -8.36 2.43
CA GLU A 105 -9.02 -9.56 1.98
C GLU A 105 -8.24 -10.36 0.92
N LYS A 106 -7.58 -9.68 -0.04
CA LYS A 106 -6.83 -10.30 -1.15
C LYS A 106 -5.35 -10.54 -0.87
N THR A 107 -4.93 -10.28 0.37
CA THR A 107 -3.54 -10.49 0.76
C THR A 107 -3.16 -11.98 0.68
N ARG A 108 -1.95 -12.23 0.21
CA ARG A 108 -1.41 -13.58 0.07
C ARG A 108 0.12 -13.59 0.17
N PRO A 109 0.74 -14.76 0.36
CA PRO A 109 2.20 -14.88 0.26
C PRO A 109 2.72 -14.40 -1.10
N LEU A 110 3.89 -13.76 -1.07
CA LEU A 110 4.68 -13.40 -2.24
C LEU A 110 5.41 -14.66 -2.73
N LEU A 111 5.03 -15.20 -3.87
CA LEU A 111 5.54 -16.47 -4.38
C LEU A 111 6.45 -16.30 -5.60
N LEU A 112 6.17 -15.32 -6.45
CA LEU A 112 6.83 -15.13 -7.75
C LEU A 112 7.84 -13.97 -7.74
N GLY A 113 8.43 -13.69 -6.57
CA GLY A 113 9.49 -12.70 -6.42
C GLY A 113 9.13 -11.32 -7.00
N GLU A 114 9.97 -10.80 -7.87
CA GLU A 114 9.81 -9.48 -8.49
C GLU A 114 8.53 -9.35 -9.33
N ARG A 115 8.08 -10.43 -9.98
CA ARG A 115 6.83 -10.42 -10.76
C ARG A 115 5.62 -10.07 -9.90
N ASP A 116 5.52 -10.65 -8.70
CA ASP A 116 4.44 -10.37 -7.76
C ASP A 116 4.52 -8.93 -7.23
N ARG A 117 5.74 -8.46 -6.91
CA ARG A 117 5.98 -7.09 -6.43
C ARG A 117 5.54 -6.04 -7.45
N ILE A 118 5.93 -6.22 -8.72
CA ILE A 118 5.52 -5.32 -9.81
C ILE A 118 4.01 -5.36 -10.01
N LYS A 119 3.41 -6.57 -9.93
CA LYS A 119 1.95 -6.73 -10.05
C LYS A 119 1.18 -6.03 -8.92
N ASP A 120 1.77 -5.98 -7.73
CA ASP A 120 1.16 -5.35 -6.56
C ASP A 120 1.32 -3.82 -6.57
N LEU A 121 2.46 -3.29 -7.04
CA LEU A 121 2.73 -1.84 -7.11
C LEU A 121 2.04 -1.14 -8.29
N GLU A 122 1.88 -1.81 -9.42
CA GLU A 122 1.32 -1.20 -10.64
C GLU A 122 -0.04 -0.52 -10.40
N PRO A 123 -1.01 -1.12 -9.67
CA PRO A 123 -2.29 -0.49 -9.44
C PRO A 123 -2.22 0.83 -8.65
N LEU A 124 -1.26 0.97 -7.75
CA LEU A 124 -0.99 2.23 -7.06
C LEU A 124 -0.54 3.29 -8.06
N LEU A 125 0.52 2.99 -8.84
CA LEU A 125 1.11 3.96 -9.77
C LEU A 125 0.14 4.36 -10.89
N ARG A 126 -0.67 3.44 -11.38
CA ARG A 126 -1.68 3.73 -12.39
C ARG A 126 -2.78 4.66 -11.89
N ARG A 127 -3.17 4.55 -10.61
CA ARG A 127 -4.19 5.41 -10.01
C ARG A 127 -3.65 6.74 -9.50
N ALA A 128 -2.40 6.78 -9.11
CA ALA A 128 -1.70 8.01 -8.75
C ALA A 128 -1.16 8.75 -9.99
N SER A 129 -2.04 8.99 -10.97
CA SER A 129 -1.66 9.58 -12.28
C SER A 129 -1.15 11.02 -12.19
N VAL A 130 -1.36 11.69 -11.07
CA VAL A 130 -0.84 13.03 -10.79
C VAL A 130 0.65 13.03 -10.44
N TRP A 131 1.23 11.86 -10.13
CA TRP A 131 2.65 11.75 -9.85
C TRP A 131 3.48 11.84 -11.13
N SER A 132 4.44 12.76 -11.11
CA SER A 132 5.46 12.88 -12.15
C SER A 132 6.41 11.67 -12.12
N GLU A 133 7.18 11.48 -13.20
CA GLU A 133 8.23 10.44 -13.25
C GLU A 133 9.26 10.61 -12.12
N ALA A 134 9.63 11.85 -11.78
CA ALA A 134 10.55 12.14 -10.69
C ALA A 134 9.97 11.70 -9.33
N GLU A 135 8.68 11.92 -9.08
CA GLU A 135 8.00 11.49 -7.87
C GLU A 135 7.87 9.97 -7.79
N VAL A 136 7.56 9.31 -8.90
CA VAL A 136 7.59 7.83 -8.97
C VAL A 136 9.00 7.30 -8.64
N ARG A 137 10.06 7.95 -9.13
CA ARG A 137 11.45 7.58 -8.79
C ARG A 137 11.72 7.75 -7.29
N GLN A 138 11.24 8.84 -6.66
CA GLN A 138 11.37 9.03 -5.20
C GLN A 138 10.70 7.91 -4.41
N LEU A 139 9.49 7.51 -4.79
CA LEU A 139 8.82 6.36 -4.18
C LEU A 139 9.64 5.07 -4.36
N LEU A 140 10.20 4.84 -5.57
CA LEU A 140 11.02 3.65 -5.84
C LEU A 140 12.33 3.65 -5.07
N VAL A 141 12.96 4.80 -4.82
CA VAL A 141 14.12 4.90 -3.91
C VAL A 141 13.76 4.44 -2.51
N ALA A 142 12.63 4.91 -1.95
CA ALA A 142 12.16 4.48 -0.65
C ALA A 142 11.80 2.98 -0.60
N TYR A 143 11.28 2.45 -1.70
CA TYR A 143 10.90 1.05 -1.84
C TYR A 143 12.08 0.10 -1.99
N LEU A 144 13.03 0.40 -2.87
CA LEU A 144 14.15 -0.48 -3.21
C LEU A 144 15.37 -0.27 -2.31
N GLY A 145 15.55 0.94 -1.76
CA GLY A 145 16.77 1.41 -1.12
C GLY A 145 17.82 1.88 -2.13
N GLU A 146 18.95 2.37 -1.62
CA GLU A 146 20.01 3.00 -2.43
C GLU A 146 20.65 2.06 -3.46
N ALA A 147 20.75 0.77 -3.15
CA ALA A 147 21.33 -0.24 -4.05
C ALA A 147 20.33 -0.78 -5.10
N GLY A 148 19.09 -0.28 -5.13
CA GLY A 148 18.05 -0.77 -6.03
C GLY A 148 18.22 -0.24 -7.46
N ASP A 149 17.94 -1.08 -8.45
CA ASP A 149 17.90 -0.69 -9.86
C ASP A 149 16.58 0.01 -10.20
N ILE A 150 16.52 1.31 -9.87
CA ILE A 150 15.33 2.15 -10.01
C ILE A 150 14.91 2.26 -11.49
N GLU A 151 15.88 2.38 -12.41
CA GLU A 151 15.60 2.54 -13.83
C GLU A 151 14.89 1.30 -14.41
N ARG A 152 15.43 0.13 -14.13
CA ARG A 152 14.82 -1.15 -14.52
C ARG A 152 13.40 -1.31 -13.95
N TRP A 153 13.20 -0.92 -12.69
CA TRP A 153 11.87 -0.99 -12.06
C TRP A 153 10.89 -0.01 -12.69
N SER A 154 11.30 1.23 -12.95
CA SER A 154 10.49 2.23 -13.65
C SER A 154 10.04 1.73 -15.02
N GLN A 155 10.96 1.17 -15.81
CA GLN A 155 10.67 0.61 -17.14
C GLN A 155 9.67 -0.55 -17.06
N ARG A 156 9.84 -1.47 -16.12
CA ARG A 156 8.95 -2.63 -15.97
C ARG A 156 7.55 -2.25 -15.49
N LEU A 157 7.44 -1.30 -14.56
CA LEU A 157 6.16 -0.78 -14.10
C LEU A 157 5.45 0.00 -15.20
N GLY A 158 6.17 0.84 -15.96
CA GLY A 158 5.64 1.56 -17.12
C GLY A 158 5.15 0.63 -18.22
N ALA A 159 5.91 -0.41 -18.56
CA ALA A 159 5.50 -1.43 -19.55
C ALA A 159 4.21 -2.14 -19.13
N ARG A 160 4.09 -2.49 -17.83
CA ARG A 160 2.90 -3.14 -17.30
C ARG A 160 1.68 -2.21 -17.31
N ARG A 161 1.87 -0.92 -17.00
CA ARG A 161 0.82 0.09 -17.05
C ARG A 161 0.24 0.21 -18.46
N ARG A 162 1.09 0.41 -19.48
CA ARG A 162 0.67 0.49 -20.88
C ARG A 162 -0.11 -0.75 -21.33
N HIS A 163 0.34 -1.94 -20.98
CA HIS A 163 -0.39 -3.19 -21.30
C HIS A 163 -1.78 -3.27 -20.68
N LYS A 164 -2.01 -2.61 -19.53
CA LYS A 164 -3.32 -2.57 -18.87
C LYS A 164 -4.24 -1.50 -19.43
N GLU A 165 -3.69 -0.40 -19.92
CA GLU A 165 -4.44 0.70 -20.56
C GLU A 165 -4.90 0.34 -21.98
N SER A 166 -4.23 -0.62 -22.65
CA SER A 166 -4.56 -1.11 -23.99
C SER A 166 -5.60 -2.25 -24.02
N ARG A 167 -6.16 -2.64 -22.88
CA ARG A 167 -7.19 -3.69 -22.74
C ARG A 167 -8.51 -3.12 -22.24
#